data_2ef7c1fd78afbba3982b82250fa589bc
#
_entry.id   2ef7c1fd78afbba3982b82250fa589bc
#
_cell.length_a   1.000
_cell.length_b   1.000
_cell.length_c   1.000
_cell.angle_alpha   90.00
_cell.angle_beta   90.00
_cell.angle_gamma   90.00
#
_symmetry.space_group_name_H-M   'P 1'
#
loop_
_entity.id
_entity.type
_entity.pdbx_description
1 polymer ?
#
loop_
_entity_poly.entity_id
_entity_poly.type
_entity_poly.pdbx_seq_one_letter_code
_entity_poly.pdbx_strand_id
1 'polypeptide(L)'
;MTEAPLLEVENLVTQYPVRRGLTERLSGQRRLWVHAVDGVSFSLARGEMLALVGESGCGKTSTAQTILRMVSSTSGAIRLNGTDITALSQQQMRRLRRTVQMIYQDPYESLDPRLRVQATVEEPMLVHGIGSSRAERRDLAIRALERAGLAPAGQFLARYPHELSGGQRQRVTIAAALVLGPALLLADEPVSMLDVSVRAGVLSLLDGLRRDGDMGVLMITHDLSTAAHFADRIAVMYLGRIVEQGPAKDVVRNPQHPYTKALLSVVPKPDPRERSTPQILQGETPNPVSVPAGCRFHPRCPIAVDRCATEDPELREPAAAKPGHLAACLLA
;
A
#
# COMPACT_ATOMS: atom_id res chain seq x y z
N MET A 1 11.87 -6.93 -25.45
CA MET A 1 11.27 -5.58 -25.21
C MET A 1 10.60 -5.67 -23.86
N THR A 2 11.11 -4.97 -22.84
CA THR A 2 10.44 -4.90 -21.53
C THR A 2 9.12 -4.13 -21.72
N GLU A 3 8.00 -4.78 -21.43
CA GLU A 3 6.69 -4.13 -21.42
C GLU A 3 6.71 -2.91 -20.50
N ALA A 4 6.03 -1.83 -20.92
CA ALA A 4 5.93 -0.64 -20.09
C ALA A 4 5.21 -0.97 -18.76
N PRO A 5 5.67 -0.42 -17.63
CA PRO A 5 5.06 -0.70 -16.33
C PRO A 5 3.59 -0.24 -16.30
N LEU A 6 2.76 -0.98 -15.54
CA LEU A 6 1.38 -0.62 -15.30
C LEU A 6 1.27 0.68 -14.50
N LEU A 7 2.07 0.78 -13.44
CA LEU A 7 2.19 1.97 -12.60
C LEU A 7 3.66 2.36 -12.49
N GLU A 8 3.93 3.65 -12.65
CA GLU A 8 5.23 4.26 -12.44
C GLU A 8 5.08 5.47 -11.54
N VAL A 9 5.87 5.50 -10.48
CA VAL A 9 5.91 6.59 -9.51
C VAL A 9 7.34 7.10 -9.47
N GLU A 10 7.54 8.39 -9.76
CA GLU A 10 8.86 9.02 -9.85
C GLU A 10 8.94 10.20 -8.89
N ASN A 11 9.90 10.14 -7.97
CA ASN A 11 10.24 11.20 -7.01
C ASN A 11 9.01 11.84 -6.36
N LEU A 12 8.03 11.00 -5.98
CA LEU A 12 6.77 11.45 -5.43
C LEU A 12 6.96 12.11 -4.08
N VAL A 13 6.45 13.35 -3.96
CA VAL A 13 6.43 14.10 -2.71
C VAL A 13 4.99 14.46 -2.36
N THR A 14 4.61 14.21 -1.11
CA THR A 14 3.30 14.60 -0.56
C THR A 14 3.49 15.16 0.83
N GLN A 15 3.08 16.41 1.01
CA GLN A 15 3.19 17.15 2.26
C GLN A 15 1.82 17.62 2.72
N TYR A 16 1.56 17.51 4.03
CA TYR A 16 0.36 18.05 4.65
C TYR A 16 0.68 19.27 5.50
N PRO A 17 -0.09 20.35 5.37
CA PRO A 17 0.11 21.51 6.23
C PRO A 17 -0.32 21.20 7.66
N VAL A 18 0.52 21.55 8.63
CA VAL A 18 0.14 21.49 10.06
C VAL A 18 -0.95 22.54 10.31
N ARG A 19 -2.05 22.12 10.94
CA ARG A 19 -3.14 23.03 11.31
C ARG A 19 -2.65 24.02 12.34
N ARG A 20 -2.86 25.31 12.09
CA ARG A 20 -2.48 26.40 13.01
C ARG A 20 -3.71 26.94 13.72
N GLY A 21 -3.54 27.25 15.01
CA GLY A 21 -4.47 28.05 15.75
C GLY A 21 -4.52 29.52 15.24
N LEU A 22 -5.57 30.25 15.63
CA LEU A 22 -5.70 31.67 15.24
C LEU A 22 -4.52 32.54 15.73
N THR A 23 -4.02 32.27 16.93
CA THR A 23 -2.86 32.95 17.53
C THR A 23 -1.56 32.71 16.77
N GLU A 24 -1.32 31.51 16.27
CA GLU A 24 -0.14 31.16 15.49
C GLU A 24 -0.16 31.76 14.07
N ARG A 25 -1.37 32.00 13.53
CA ARG A 25 -1.53 32.70 12.24
C ARG A 25 -1.13 34.17 12.33
N LEU A 26 -1.34 34.80 13.49
CA LEU A 26 -1.02 36.20 13.74
C LEU A 26 0.45 36.43 14.12
N SER A 27 1.15 35.40 14.61
CA SER A 27 2.54 35.50 15.09
C SER A 27 3.60 35.49 13.99
N GLY A 28 3.24 35.36 12.72
CA GLY A 28 4.19 35.35 11.60
C GLY A 28 5.12 34.13 11.51
N GLN A 29 4.90 33.11 12.34
CA GLN A 29 5.73 31.90 12.33
C GLN A 29 5.64 31.16 10.99
N ARG A 30 6.72 30.52 10.56
CA ARG A 30 6.77 29.73 9.34
C ARG A 30 5.74 28.58 9.39
N ARG A 31 5.08 28.33 8.25
CA ARG A 31 4.17 27.19 8.11
C ARG A 31 4.96 25.89 8.18
N LEU A 32 4.57 25.00 9.11
CA LEU A 32 5.15 23.67 9.24
C LEU A 32 4.42 22.67 8.32
N TRP A 33 5.15 21.68 7.82
CA TRP A 33 4.65 20.66 6.92
C TRP A 33 4.99 19.28 7.45
N VAL A 34 4.05 18.36 7.37
CA VAL A 34 4.28 16.94 7.58
C VAL A 34 4.80 16.34 6.28
N HIS A 35 6.01 15.84 6.25
CA HIS A 35 6.64 15.18 5.11
C HIS A 35 6.20 13.71 5.05
N ALA A 36 4.97 13.47 4.58
CA ALA A 36 4.38 12.13 4.57
C ALA A 36 5.00 11.22 3.50
N VAL A 37 5.27 11.77 2.31
CA VAL A 37 5.97 11.09 1.21
C VAL A 37 7.03 12.06 0.69
N ASP A 38 8.26 11.60 0.50
CA ASP A 38 9.37 12.49 0.19
C ASP A 38 10.41 11.81 -0.73
N GLY A 39 10.19 11.92 -2.04
CA GLY A 39 11.05 11.37 -3.08
C GLY A 39 10.87 9.86 -3.30
N VAL A 40 9.66 9.33 -3.14
CA VAL A 40 9.37 7.92 -3.37
C VAL A 40 9.33 7.61 -4.86
N SER A 41 10.10 6.58 -5.28
CA SER A 41 10.13 6.09 -6.66
C SER A 41 10.04 4.57 -6.71
N PHE A 42 9.11 4.04 -7.51
CA PHE A 42 8.97 2.62 -7.81
C PHE A 42 8.14 2.41 -9.08
N SER A 43 8.22 1.22 -9.62
CA SER A 43 7.35 0.76 -10.71
C SER A 43 6.64 -0.52 -10.31
N LEU A 44 5.49 -0.78 -10.93
CA LEU A 44 4.71 -2.00 -10.79
C LEU A 44 4.31 -2.49 -12.18
N ALA A 45 4.64 -3.73 -12.48
CA ALA A 45 4.26 -4.38 -13.74
C ALA A 45 2.83 -4.94 -13.68
N ARG A 46 2.30 -5.36 -14.84
CA ARG A 46 1.05 -6.12 -14.89
C ARG A 46 1.24 -7.48 -14.24
N GLY A 47 0.23 -7.98 -13.55
CA GLY A 47 0.29 -9.26 -12.86
C GLY A 47 1.31 -9.31 -11.70
N GLU A 48 2.00 -8.20 -11.38
CA GLU A 48 2.94 -8.11 -10.27
C GLU A 48 2.26 -7.72 -8.97
N MET A 49 2.75 -8.26 -7.85
CA MET A 49 2.42 -7.77 -6.50
C MET A 49 3.65 -7.13 -5.88
N LEU A 50 3.62 -5.80 -5.70
CA LEU A 50 4.61 -5.04 -4.93
C LEU A 50 4.06 -4.79 -3.53
N ALA A 51 4.81 -5.18 -2.49
CA ALA A 51 4.47 -4.85 -1.12
C ALA A 51 5.22 -3.59 -0.66
N LEU A 52 4.49 -2.59 -0.20
CA LEU A 52 5.02 -1.41 0.49
C LEU A 52 4.93 -1.64 2.00
N VAL A 53 6.08 -1.83 2.65
CA VAL A 53 6.16 -2.28 4.05
C VAL A 53 6.85 -1.22 4.92
N GLY A 54 6.44 -1.10 6.18
CA GLY A 54 7.07 -0.20 7.17
C GLY A 54 6.19 0.03 8.38
N GLU A 55 6.74 0.70 9.40
CA GLU A 55 6.01 1.07 10.62
C GLU A 55 4.79 1.95 10.33
N SER A 56 3.83 1.99 11.27
CA SER A 56 2.68 2.89 11.16
C SER A 56 3.14 4.36 11.08
N GLY A 57 2.47 5.15 10.23
CA GLY A 57 2.82 6.56 10.03
C GLY A 57 4.03 6.82 9.12
N CYS A 58 4.70 5.82 8.53
CA CYS A 58 5.84 6.04 7.64
C CYS A 58 5.47 6.58 6.23
N GLY A 59 4.17 6.71 5.89
CA GLY A 59 3.71 7.33 4.64
C GLY A 59 3.06 6.39 3.62
N LYS A 60 2.89 5.10 3.90
CA LYS A 60 2.34 4.08 2.98
C LYS A 60 0.95 4.43 2.45
N THR A 61 -0.01 4.66 3.36
CA THR A 61 -1.38 5.07 3.02
C THR A 61 -1.40 6.40 2.25
N SER A 62 -0.55 7.36 2.65
CA SER A 62 -0.41 8.64 1.94
C SER A 62 0.08 8.44 0.50
N THR A 63 1.00 7.49 0.27
CA THR A 63 1.45 7.12 -1.07
C THR A 63 0.28 6.58 -1.91
N ALA A 64 -0.50 5.63 -1.39
CA ALA A 64 -1.67 5.09 -2.10
C ALA A 64 -2.73 6.16 -2.40
N GLN A 65 -3.05 7.00 -1.43
CA GLN A 65 -4.02 8.10 -1.60
C GLN A 65 -3.55 9.12 -2.64
N THR A 66 -2.24 9.38 -2.72
CA THR A 66 -1.67 10.27 -3.72
C THR A 66 -1.72 9.65 -5.12
N ILE A 67 -1.47 8.35 -5.26
CA ILE A 67 -1.62 7.61 -6.53
C ILE A 67 -3.07 7.69 -7.03
N LEU A 68 -4.05 7.53 -6.14
CA LEU A 68 -5.48 7.69 -6.47
C LEU A 68 -5.91 9.14 -6.69
N ARG A 69 -5.02 10.10 -6.53
CA ARG A 69 -5.35 11.53 -6.60
C ARG A 69 -6.49 11.93 -5.64
N MET A 70 -6.59 11.24 -4.50
CA MET A 70 -7.40 11.66 -3.36
C MET A 70 -6.73 12.81 -2.61
N VAL A 71 -5.39 12.78 -2.61
CA VAL A 71 -4.51 13.85 -2.13
C VAL A 71 -3.63 14.31 -3.31
N SER A 72 -3.42 15.60 -3.44
CA SER A 72 -2.53 16.14 -4.46
C SER A 72 -1.07 15.92 -4.07
N SER A 73 -0.24 15.49 -5.03
CA SER A 73 1.22 15.51 -4.85
C SER A 73 1.74 16.94 -4.74
N THR A 74 2.80 17.15 -3.97
CA THR A 74 3.55 18.39 -3.91
C THR A 74 4.49 18.49 -5.12
N SER A 75 5.12 17.38 -5.49
CA SER A 75 5.97 17.22 -6.68
C SER A 75 6.09 15.75 -7.07
N GLY A 76 6.85 15.46 -8.13
CA GLY A 76 7.02 14.13 -8.69
C GLY A 76 6.00 13.81 -9.77
N ALA A 77 6.06 12.61 -10.33
CA ALA A 77 5.19 12.14 -11.40
C ALA A 77 4.57 10.78 -11.08
N ILE A 78 3.33 10.57 -11.54
CA ILE A 78 2.62 9.29 -11.45
C ILE A 78 2.11 8.98 -12.86
N ARG A 79 2.53 7.83 -13.40
CA ARG A 79 2.04 7.34 -14.69
C ARG A 79 1.29 6.03 -14.53
N LEU A 80 0.14 5.93 -15.16
CA LEU A 80 -0.68 4.72 -15.23
C LEU A 80 -0.81 4.29 -16.68
N ASN A 81 -0.37 3.08 -17.03
CA ASN A 81 -0.28 2.62 -18.42
C ASN A 81 0.42 3.65 -19.33
N GLY A 82 1.52 4.24 -18.87
CA GLY A 82 2.26 5.27 -19.61
C GLY A 82 1.61 6.66 -19.64
N THR A 83 0.37 6.80 -19.17
CA THR A 83 -0.33 8.10 -19.11
C THR A 83 0.00 8.81 -17.81
N ASP A 84 0.51 10.05 -17.90
CA ASP A 84 0.73 10.89 -16.73
C ASP A 84 -0.61 11.33 -16.13
N ILE A 85 -0.84 10.95 -14.86
CA ILE A 85 -2.04 11.27 -14.11
C ILE A 85 -1.82 12.33 -13.03
N THR A 86 -0.60 12.85 -12.92
CA THR A 86 -0.15 13.71 -11.82
C THR A 86 -0.97 15.00 -11.72
N ALA A 87 -1.28 15.62 -12.85
CA ALA A 87 -1.98 16.90 -12.89
C ALA A 87 -3.45 16.81 -13.36
N LEU A 88 -4.00 15.60 -13.52
CA LEU A 88 -5.37 15.43 -14.00
C LEU A 88 -6.39 16.05 -13.03
N SER A 89 -7.43 16.67 -13.61
CA SER A 89 -8.57 17.15 -12.84
C SER A 89 -9.37 15.99 -12.20
N GLN A 90 -10.16 16.28 -11.17
CA GLN A 90 -11.01 15.27 -10.54
C GLN A 90 -12.02 14.63 -11.52
N GLN A 91 -12.48 15.38 -12.52
CA GLN A 91 -13.38 14.87 -13.55
C GLN A 91 -12.67 13.86 -14.47
N GLN A 92 -11.42 14.14 -14.87
CA GLN A 92 -10.60 13.20 -15.65
C GLN A 92 -10.25 11.96 -14.82
N MET A 93 -9.87 12.13 -13.54
CA MET A 93 -9.61 11.03 -12.62
C MET A 93 -10.82 10.12 -12.39
N ARG A 94 -12.05 10.66 -12.42
CA ARG A 94 -13.26 9.84 -12.26
C ARG A 94 -13.33 8.70 -13.29
N ARG A 95 -12.91 8.95 -14.53
CA ARG A 95 -12.88 7.91 -15.59
C ARG A 95 -11.78 6.88 -15.32
N LEU A 96 -10.60 7.32 -14.86
CA LEU A 96 -9.47 6.46 -14.56
C LEU A 96 -9.66 5.64 -13.28
N ARG A 97 -10.45 6.10 -12.31
CA ARG A 97 -10.77 5.35 -11.10
C ARG A 97 -11.47 4.02 -11.36
N ARG A 98 -12.07 3.83 -12.53
CA ARG A 98 -12.54 2.50 -12.97
C ARG A 98 -11.36 1.53 -13.11
N THR A 99 -10.22 2.01 -13.60
CA THR A 99 -9.02 1.20 -13.86
C THR A 99 -8.19 0.94 -12.60
N VAL A 100 -8.30 1.84 -11.59
CA VAL A 100 -7.56 1.74 -10.33
C VAL A 100 -8.55 1.72 -9.19
N GLN A 101 -8.54 0.66 -8.40
CA GLN A 101 -9.41 0.52 -7.23
C GLN A 101 -8.59 0.39 -5.95
N MET A 102 -9.23 0.70 -4.81
CA MET A 102 -8.60 0.60 -3.50
C MET A 102 -9.46 -0.23 -2.55
N ILE A 103 -8.80 -1.11 -1.81
CA ILE A 103 -9.35 -1.79 -0.63
C ILE A 103 -8.76 -1.07 0.58
N TYR A 104 -9.63 -0.57 1.44
CA TYR A 104 -9.24 0.14 2.66
C TYR A 104 -9.01 -0.81 3.82
N GLN A 105 -8.27 -0.35 4.82
CA GLN A 105 -7.88 -1.08 6.01
C GLN A 105 -9.07 -1.59 6.83
N ASP A 106 -10.09 -0.75 7.01
CA ASP A 106 -11.26 -1.09 7.82
C ASP A 106 -12.49 -1.39 6.94
N PRO A 107 -12.93 -2.67 6.87
CA PRO A 107 -14.14 -3.04 6.15
C PRO A 107 -15.43 -2.55 6.82
N TYR A 108 -15.37 -2.16 8.12
CA TYR A 108 -16.53 -1.61 8.83
C TYR A 108 -16.80 -0.17 8.42
N GLU A 109 -15.75 0.63 8.21
CA GLU A 109 -15.88 2.01 7.73
C GLU A 109 -16.10 2.08 6.21
N SER A 110 -15.71 1.04 5.46
CA SER A 110 -15.81 0.99 4.01
C SER A 110 -17.21 0.65 3.50
N LEU A 111 -18.07 0.05 4.34
CA LEU A 111 -19.43 -0.38 3.98
C LEU A 111 -20.47 0.49 4.66
N ASP A 112 -21.38 1.12 3.89
CA ASP A 112 -22.55 1.81 4.47
C ASP A 112 -23.47 0.76 5.13
N PRO A 113 -23.66 0.82 6.47
CA PRO A 113 -24.45 -0.18 7.19
C PRO A 113 -25.94 -0.20 6.79
N ARG A 114 -26.41 0.83 6.08
CA ARG A 114 -27.80 0.95 5.60
C ARG A 114 -28.00 0.29 4.24
N LEU A 115 -26.92 -0.03 3.52
CA LEU A 115 -26.99 -0.65 2.21
C LEU A 115 -26.88 -2.17 2.32
N ARG A 116 -27.64 -2.88 1.50
CA ARG A 116 -27.49 -4.33 1.33
C ARG A 116 -26.25 -4.64 0.49
N VAL A 117 -25.69 -5.82 0.66
CA VAL A 117 -24.53 -6.31 -0.11
C VAL A 117 -24.70 -6.10 -1.61
N GLN A 118 -25.88 -6.44 -2.16
CA GLN A 118 -26.16 -6.21 -3.58
C GLN A 118 -25.98 -4.75 -3.96
N ALA A 119 -26.58 -3.82 -3.21
CA ALA A 119 -26.51 -2.39 -3.49
C ALA A 119 -25.08 -1.87 -3.40
N THR A 120 -24.31 -2.32 -2.40
CA THR A 120 -22.90 -1.96 -2.24
C THR A 120 -22.04 -2.40 -3.45
N VAL A 121 -22.26 -3.61 -3.97
CA VAL A 121 -21.49 -4.09 -5.13
C VAL A 121 -22.00 -3.47 -6.43
N GLU A 122 -23.28 -3.11 -6.52
CA GLU A 122 -23.85 -2.44 -7.69
C GLU A 122 -23.49 -0.95 -7.80
N GLU A 123 -23.21 -0.28 -6.67
CA GLU A 123 -22.94 1.16 -6.63
C GLU A 123 -21.80 1.61 -7.55
N PRO A 124 -20.62 0.98 -7.57
CA PRO A 124 -19.55 1.33 -8.50
C PRO A 124 -19.99 1.20 -9.97
N MET A 125 -20.79 0.20 -10.29
CA MET A 125 -21.33 0.03 -11.65
C MET A 125 -22.23 1.18 -12.05
N LEU A 126 -23.11 1.62 -11.15
CA LEU A 126 -24.00 2.76 -11.38
C LEU A 126 -23.21 4.06 -11.61
N VAL A 127 -22.19 4.30 -10.79
CA VAL A 127 -21.31 5.47 -10.91
C VAL A 127 -20.58 5.52 -12.25
N HIS A 128 -20.18 4.37 -12.78
CA HIS A 128 -19.40 4.24 -14.02
C HIS A 128 -20.25 3.86 -15.25
N GLY A 129 -21.57 3.75 -15.11
CA GLY A 129 -22.48 3.42 -16.22
C GLY A 129 -22.29 2.01 -16.77
N ILE A 130 -21.97 1.04 -15.89
CA ILE A 130 -21.81 -0.38 -16.26
C ILE A 130 -23.10 -1.13 -15.99
N GLY A 131 -23.49 -1.98 -16.95
CA GLY A 131 -24.72 -2.75 -16.91
C GLY A 131 -25.94 -1.95 -17.39
N SER A 132 -26.51 -2.39 -18.52
CA SER A 132 -27.63 -1.72 -19.21
C SER A 132 -28.94 -1.87 -18.45
N SER A 133 -29.08 -2.93 -17.63
CA SER A 133 -30.29 -3.25 -16.89
C SER A 133 -29.98 -3.63 -15.42
N ARG A 134 -31.03 -3.59 -14.59
CA ARG A 134 -30.94 -4.07 -13.20
C ARG A 134 -30.58 -5.56 -13.12
N ALA A 135 -31.09 -6.36 -14.04
CA ALA A 135 -30.80 -7.79 -14.10
C ALA A 135 -29.32 -8.03 -14.41
N GLU A 136 -28.78 -7.34 -15.41
CA GLU A 136 -27.36 -7.44 -15.77
C GLU A 136 -26.43 -7.01 -14.63
N ARG A 137 -26.73 -5.89 -13.96
CA ARG A 137 -25.92 -5.46 -12.80
C ARG A 137 -25.98 -6.48 -11.66
N ARG A 138 -27.15 -7.07 -11.40
CA ARG A 138 -27.28 -8.14 -10.42
C ARG A 138 -26.42 -9.35 -10.76
N ASP A 139 -26.38 -9.78 -12.03
CA ASP A 139 -25.58 -10.91 -12.48
C ASP A 139 -24.09 -10.60 -12.39
N LEU A 140 -23.68 -9.36 -12.70
CA LEU A 140 -22.31 -8.89 -12.50
C LEU A 140 -21.93 -8.89 -11.00
N ALA A 141 -22.82 -8.44 -10.12
CA ALA A 141 -22.60 -8.45 -8.69
C ALA A 141 -22.47 -9.88 -8.13
N ILE A 142 -23.30 -10.83 -8.61
CA ILE A 142 -23.19 -12.24 -8.25
C ILE A 142 -21.81 -12.78 -8.63
N ARG A 143 -21.37 -12.59 -9.87
CA ARG A 143 -20.06 -13.03 -10.32
C ARG A 143 -18.93 -12.41 -9.52
N ALA A 144 -19.01 -11.12 -9.19
CA ALA A 144 -18.00 -10.45 -8.39
C ALA A 144 -17.92 -11.01 -6.97
N LEU A 145 -19.06 -11.29 -6.33
CA LEU A 145 -19.12 -11.91 -5.00
C LEU A 145 -18.53 -13.32 -5.01
N GLU A 146 -18.87 -14.15 -6.01
CA GLU A 146 -18.36 -15.49 -6.14
C GLU A 146 -16.84 -15.50 -6.40
N ARG A 147 -16.34 -14.59 -7.25
CA ARG A 147 -14.90 -14.37 -7.43
C ARG A 147 -14.20 -13.93 -6.15
N ALA A 148 -14.88 -13.16 -5.30
CA ALA A 148 -14.37 -12.80 -3.97
C ALA A 148 -14.53 -13.92 -2.92
N GLY A 149 -14.97 -15.13 -3.34
CA GLY A 149 -15.12 -16.30 -2.48
C GLY A 149 -16.34 -16.28 -1.58
N LEU A 150 -17.40 -15.53 -1.94
CA LEU A 150 -18.72 -15.56 -1.31
C LEU A 150 -19.69 -16.38 -2.18
N ALA A 151 -19.54 -17.70 -2.13
CA ALA A 151 -20.39 -18.64 -2.86
C ALA A 151 -21.24 -19.50 -1.91
N PRO A 152 -22.52 -19.77 -2.25
CA PRO A 152 -23.27 -19.18 -3.38
C PRO A 152 -23.70 -17.73 -3.08
N ALA A 153 -23.45 -16.82 -4.00
CA ALA A 153 -23.65 -15.37 -3.80
C ALA A 153 -25.09 -14.99 -3.44
N GLY A 154 -26.08 -15.75 -3.89
CA GLY A 154 -27.49 -15.50 -3.62
C GLY A 154 -27.84 -15.41 -2.13
N GLN A 155 -27.08 -16.07 -1.26
CA GLN A 155 -27.30 -16.05 0.20
C GLN A 155 -26.86 -14.73 0.85
N PHE A 156 -26.03 -13.94 0.15
CA PHE A 156 -25.42 -12.71 0.68
C PHE A 156 -26.11 -11.45 0.15
N LEU A 157 -26.69 -11.48 -1.05
CA LEU A 157 -27.21 -10.30 -1.74
C LEU A 157 -28.16 -9.44 -0.91
N ALA A 158 -29.07 -10.08 -0.15
CA ALA A 158 -30.08 -9.41 0.66
C ALA A 158 -29.59 -8.99 2.05
N ARG A 159 -28.42 -9.47 2.48
CA ARG A 159 -27.86 -9.20 3.82
C ARG A 159 -27.31 -7.78 3.92
N TYR A 160 -27.30 -7.30 5.16
CA TYR A 160 -26.64 -6.05 5.53
C TYR A 160 -25.24 -6.31 6.09
N PRO A 161 -24.34 -5.32 6.09
CA PRO A 161 -22.99 -5.47 6.64
C PRO A 161 -22.94 -6.02 8.06
N HIS A 162 -23.86 -5.63 8.95
CA HIS A 162 -23.90 -6.08 10.34
C HIS A 162 -24.27 -7.57 10.50
N GLU A 163 -24.84 -8.20 9.46
CA GLU A 163 -25.16 -9.64 9.43
C GLU A 163 -24.01 -10.50 8.90
N LEU A 164 -22.85 -9.90 8.60
CA LEU A 164 -21.67 -10.55 8.04
C LEU A 164 -20.53 -10.62 9.04
N SER A 165 -19.72 -11.70 8.97
CA SER A 165 -18.44 -11.76 9.68
C SER A 165 -17.44 -10.75 9.09
N GLY A 166 -16.36 -10.44 9.82
CA GLY A 166 -15.30 -9.53 9.35
C GLY A 166 -14.71 -9.98 8.00
N GLY A 167 -14.39 -11.26 7.86
CA GLY A 167 -13.90 -11.81 6.59
C GLY A 167 -14.90 -11.76 5.44
N GLN A 168 -16.20 -11.93 5.73
CA GLN A 168 -17.25 -11.78 4.72
C GLN A 168 -17.41 -10.33 4.28
N ARG A 169 -17.34 -9.35 5.22
CA ARG A 169 -17.33 -7.91 4.87
C ARG A 169 -16.15 -7.55 3.98
N GLN A 170 -14.95 -8.03 4.32
CA GLN A 170 -13.77 -7.81 3.50
C GLN A 170 -13.93 -8.36 2.09
N ARG A 171 -14.53 -9.55 1.94
CA ARG A 171 -14.82 -10.13 0.63
C ARG A 171 -15.86 -9.34 -0.15
N VAL A 172 -16.84 -8.71 0.51
CA VAL A 172 -17.80 -7.79 -0.13
C VAL A 172 -17.07 -6.54 -0.63
N THR A 173 -16.16 -5.95 0.15
CA THR A 173 -15.35 -4.79 -0.28
C THR A 173 -14.47 -5.14 -1.48
N ILE A 174 -13.85 -6.34 -1.45
CA ILE A 174 -13.08 -6.85 -2.59
C ILE A 174 -13.97 -7.02 -3.83
N ALA A 175 -15.18 -7.60 -3.68
CA ALA A 175 -16.13 -7.76 -4.79
C ALA A 175 -16.55 -6.42 -5.39
N ALA A 176 -16.80 -5.40 -4.56
CA ALA A 176 -17.15 -4.05 -5.01
C ALA A 176 -15.99 -3.37 -5.78
N ALA A 177 -14.73 -3.63 -5.40
CA ALA A 177 -13.57 -3.17 -6.16
C ALA A 177 -13.41 -3.93 -7.50
N LEU A 178 -13.60 -5.25 -7.49
CA LEU A 178 -13.38 -6.12 -8.64
C LEU A 178 -14.48 -6.02 -9.72
N VAL A 179 -15.69 -5.61 -9.37
CA VAL A 179 -16.83 -5.56 -10.31
C VAL A 179 -16.57 -4.63 -11.50
N LEU A 180 -15.65 -3.67 -11.33
CA LEU A 180 -15.23 -2.73 -12.38
C LEU A 180 -14.16 -3.32 -13.32
N GLY A 181 -13.54 -4.46 -12.98
CA GLY A 181 -12.43 -5.04 -13.72
C GLY A 181 -11.18 -4.16 -13.70
N PRO A 182 -10.67 -3.77 -12.51
CA PRO A 182 -9.53 -2.86 -12.44
C PRO A 182 -8.25 -3.51 -12.96
N ALA A 183 -7.37 -2.71 -13.58
CA ALA A 183 -6.02 -3.15 -13.93
C ALA A 183 -5.05 -3.03 -12.75
N LEU A 184 -5.29 -2.10 -11.82
CA LEU A 184 -4.48 -1.87 -10.62
C LEU A 184 -5.36 -1.91 -9.37
N LEU A 185 -4.94 -2.68 -8.39
CA LEU A 185 -5.55 -2.74 -7.06
C LEU A 185 -4.57 -2.23 -6.01
N LEU A 186 -4.97 -1.20 -5.27
CA LEU A 186 -4.26 -0.74 -4.09
C LEU A 186 -4.91 -1.37 -2.86
N ALA A 187 -4.20 -2.22 -2.14
CA ALA A 187 -4.72 -2.93 -0.96
C ALA A 187 -4.03 -2.39 0.31
N ASP A 188 -4.71 -1.47 1.01
CA ASP A 188 -4.17 -0.84 2.22
C ASP A 188 -4.54 -1.68 3.44
N GLU A 189 -3.56 -2.41 3.97
CA GLU A 189 -3.69 -3.33 5.11
C GLU A 189 -4.93 -4.25 5.02
N PRO A 190 -5.14 -4.96 3.91
CA PRO A 190 -6.41 -5.61 3.57
C PRO A 190 -6.84 -6.72 4.55
N VAL A 191 -5.98 -7.08 5.50
CA VAL A 191 -6.22 -8.19 6.44
C VAL A 191 -5.93 -7.83 7.90
N SER A 192 -5.58 -6.58 8.21
CA SER A 192 -5.17 -6.17 9.56
C SER A 192 -6.26 -6.40 10.63
N MET A 193 -7.53 -6.20 10.27
CA MET A 193 -8.70 -6.34 11.15
C MET A 193 -9.32 -7.76 11.15
N LEU A 194 -8.64 -8.74 10.53
CA LEU A 194 -9.16 -10.10 10.40
C LEU A 194 -8.43 -11.09 11.30
N ASP A 195 -9.13 -12.14 11.68
CA ASP A 195 -8.54 -13.28 12.40
C ASP A 195 -7.47 -13.98 11.56
N VAL A 196 -6.46 -14.54 12.20
CA VAL A 196 -5.30 -15.17 11.55
C VAL A 196 -5.71 -16.22 10.51
N SER A 197 -6.72 -17.04 10.82
CA SER A 197 -7.23 -18.07 9.89
C SER A 197 -7.87 -17.50 8.63
N VAL A 198 -8.49 -16.32 8.72
CA VAL A 198 -9.16 -15.65 7.59
C VAL A 198 -8.18 -14.87 6.74
N ARG A 199 -7.10 -14.32 7.34
CA ARG A 199 -6.07 -13.53 6.65
C ARG A 199 -5.48 -14.27 5.45
N ALA A 200 -5.02 -15.50 5.67
CA ALA A 200 -4.42 -16.33 4.62
C ALA A 200 -5.38 -16.55 3.44
N GLY A 201 -6.67 -16.78 3.72
CA GLY A 201 -7.69 -16.96 2.71
C GLY A 201 -7.95 -15.72 1.86
N VAL A 202 -7.92 -14.51 2.46
CA VAL A 202 -8.09 -13.24 1.72
C VAL A 202 -6.85 -12.92 0.89
N LEU A 203 -5.66 -13.14 1.41
CA LEU A 203 -4.41 -12.91 0.68
C LEU A 203 -4.25 -13.89 -0.49
N SER A 204 -4.57 -15.17 -0.30
CA SER A 204 -4.57 -16.17 -1.37
C SER A 204 -5.59 -15.83 -2.45
N LEU A 205 -6.74 -15.27 -2.08
CA LEU A 205 -7.73 -14.77 -3.03
C LEU A 205 -7.15 -13.62 -3.86
N LEU A 206 -6.52 -12.63 -3.25
CA LEU A 206 -5.90 -11.49 -3.97
C LEU A 206 -4.78 -11.96 -4.90
N ASP A 207 -3.96 -12.92 -4.46
CA ASP A 207 -2.90 -13.52 -5.29
C ASP A 207 -3.47 -14.30 -6.48
N GLY A 208 -4.53 -15.08 -6.29
CA GLY A 208 -5.23 -15.76 -7.37
C GLY A 208 -5.82 -14.78 -8.39
N LEU A 209 -6.53 -13.76 -7.91
CA LEU A 209 -7.15 -12.74 -8.75
C LEU A 209 -6.15 -11.96 -9.62
N ARG A 210 -4.94 -11.68 -9.10
CA ARG A 210 -3.90 -11.02 -9.86
C ARG A 210 -3.33 -11.92 -10.96
N ARG A 211 -3.10 -13.21 -10.65
CA ARG A 211 -2.55 -14.18 -11.62
C ARG A 211 -3.52 -14.47 -12.76
N ASP A 212 -4.80 -14.59 -12.45
CA ASP A 212 -5.84 -14.90 -13.44
C ASP A 212 -6.21 -13.70 -14.32
N GLY A 213 -6.03 -12.47 -13.82
CA GLY A 213 -6.55 -11.26 -14.43
C GLY A 213 -5.52 -10.25 -14.92
N ASP A 214 -4.23 -10.57 -14.90
CA ASP A 214 -3.14 -9.63 -15.26
C ASP A 214 -3.20 -8.29 -14.49
N MET A 215 -3.82 -8.32 -13.30
CA MET A 215 -4.02 -7.16 -12.43
C MET A 215 -2.78 -6.91 -11.58
N GLY A 216 -2.20 -5.70 -11.64
CA GLY A 216 -1.15 -5.30 -10.71
C GLY A 216 -1.73 -5.04 -9.32
N VAL A 217 -0.99 -5.43 -8.28
CA VAL A 217 -1.40 -5.21 -6.87
C VAL A 217 -0.29 -4.45 -6.12
N LEU A 218 -0.62 -3.27 -5.60
CA LEU A 218 0.20 -2.60 -4.60
C LEU A 218 -0.39 -2.93 -3.23
N MET A 219 0.27 -3.82 -2.50
CA MET A 219 -0.12 -4.24 -1.17
C MET A 219 0.61 -3.40 -0.11
N ILE A 220 -0.13 -2.70 0.72
CA ILE A 220 0.42 -1.97 1.87
C ILE A 220 0.22 -2.83 3.11
N THR A 221 1.29 -3.04 3.87
CA THR A 221 1.26 -3.82 5.10
C THR A 221 2.37 -3.39 6.06
N HIS A 222 2.19 -3.63 7.34
CA HIS A 222 3.26 -3.55 8.33
C HIS A 222 3.89 -4.93 8.61
N ASP A 223 3.31 -6.01 8.07
CA ASP A 223 3.77 -7.38 8.27
C ASP A 223 4.67 -7.83 7.12
N LEU A 224 5.97 -7.85 7.40
CA LEU A 224 6.99 -8.26 6.44
C LEU A 224 6.93 -9.77 6.11
N SER A 225 6.40 -10.59 7.02
CA SER A 225 6.22 -12.03 6.78
C SER A 225 5.15 -12.29 5.72
N THR A 226 4.05 -11.59 5.81
CA THR A 226 2.98 -11.59 4.80
C THR A 226 3.51 -11.12 3.44
N ALA A 227 4.25 -10.00 3.42
CA ALA A 227 4.87 -9.49 2.21
C ALA A 227 5.84 -10.50 1.57
N ALA A 228 6.66 -11.17 2.40
CA ALA A 228 7.62 -12.18 1.95
C ALA A 228 6.98 -13.39 1.26
N HIS A 229 5.74 -13.72 1.65
CA HIS A 229 5.03 -14.91 1.13
C HIS A 229 4.26 -14.61 -0.16
N PHE A 230 3.65 -13.45 -0.28
CA PHE A 230 2.72 -13.14 -1.36
C PHE A 230 3.28 -12.17 -2.41
N ALA A 231 4.22 -11.29 -2.05
CA ALA A 231 4.73 -10.30 -2.97
C ALA A 231 5.87 -10.84 -3.85
N ASP A 232 5.95 -10.33 -5.08
CA ASP A 232 7.09 -10.55 -5.98
C ASP A 232 8.26 -9.64 -5.60
N ARG A 233 7.94 -8.38 -5.26
CA ARG A 233 8.90 -7.39 -4.78
C ARG A 233 8.41 -6.71 -3.51
N ILE A 234 9.36 -6.25 -2.72
CA ILE A 234 9.13 -5.49 -1.49
C ILE A 234 9.83 -4.14 -1.61
N ALA A 235 9.14 -3.08 -1.19
CA ALA A 235 9.71 -1.76 -0.93
C ALA A 235 9.49 -1.42 0.55
N VAL A 236 10.59 -1.25 1.29
CA VAL A 236 10.57 -0.92 2.72
C VAL A 236 10.60 0.59 2.88
N MET A 237 9.58 1.13 3.54
CA MET A 237 9.41 2.57 3.71
C MET A 237 9.66 2.99 5.15
N TYR A 238 10.47 4.03 5.34
CA TYR A 238 10.74 4.65 6.62
C TYR A 238 10.66 6.17 6.51
N LEU A 239 9.87 6.80 7.37
CA LEU A 239 9.73 8.25 7.48
C LEU A 239 9.62 8.97 6.12
N GLY A 240 8.69 8.52 5.28
CA GLY A 240 8.38 9.11 3.97
C GLY A 240 9.27 8.66 2.82
N ARG A 241 10.27 7.80 3.01
CA ARG A 241 11.20 7.33 1.96
C ARG A 241 11.28 5.83 1.85
N ILE A 242 11.58 5.33 0.65
CA ILE A 242 11.97 3.94 0.46
C ILE A 242 13.45 3.82 0.87
N VAL A 243 13.72 2.94 1.85
CA VAL A 243 15.07 2.70 2.37
C VAL A 243 15.67 1.41 1.83
N GLU A 244 14.86 0.49 1.36
CA GLU A 244 15.29 -0.75 0.70
C GLU A 244 14.20 -1.24 -0.23
N GLN A 245 14.56 -1.73 -1.43
CA GLN A 245 13.61 -2.38 -2.33
C GLN A 245 14.28 -3.43 -3.20
N GLY A 246 13.54 -4.47 -3.55
CA GLY A 246 14.05 -5.53 -4.40
C GLY A 246 13.12 -6.73 -4.48
N PRO A 247 13.54 -7.83 -5.13
CA PRO A 247 12.81 -9.09 -5.11
C PRO A 247 12.53 -9.52 -3.67
N ALA A 248 11.30 -9.93 -3.37
CA ALA A 248 10.86 -10.22 -2.00
C ALA A 248 11.77 -11.23 -1.29
N LYS A 249 12.19 -12.27 -2.01
CA LYS A 249 13.10 -13.30 -1.48
C LYS A 249 14.47 -12.74 -1.09
N ASP A 250 14.98 -11.77 -1.82
CA ASP A 250 16.32 -11.21 -1.57
C ASP A 250 16.27 -10.21 -0.41
N VAL A 251 15.27 -9.33 -0.36
CA VAL A 251 15.05 -8.39 0.76
C VAL A 251 14.89 -9.15 2.08
N VAL A 252 14.19 -10.31 2.08
CA VAL A 252 13.95 -11.08 3.31
C VAL A 252 15.16 -11.93 3.72
N ARG A 253 15.85 -12.56 2.76
CA ARG A 253 16.97 -13.46 3.05
C ARG A 253 18.29 -12.75 3.27
N ASN A 254 18.48 -11.61 2.61
CA ASN A 254 19.73 -10.84 2.66
C ASN A 254 19.44 -9.34 2.79
N PRO A 255 18.72 -8.89 3.86
CA PRO A 255 18.40 -7.48 4.06
C PRO A 255 19.68 -6.64 4.14
N GLN A 256 19.72 -5.53 3.43
CA GLN A 256 20.87 -4.65 3.38
C GLN A 256 20.73 -3.49 4.37
N HIS A 257 19.55 -2.90 4.47
CA HIS A 257 19.32 -1.76 5.36
C HIS A 257 19.11 -2.20 6.83
N PRO A 258 19.73 -1.55 7.81
CA PRO A 258 19.61 -1.92 9.24
C PRO A 258 18.14 -1.89 9.76
N TYR A 259 17.31 -1.01 9.23
CA TYR A 259 15.88 -0.97 9.57
C TYR A 259 15.15 -2.24 9.11
N THR A 260 15.42 -2.73 7.90
CA THR A 260 14.83 -3.97 7.39
C THR A 260 15.29 -5.17 8.22
N LYS A 261 16.56 -5.19 8.64
CA LYS A 261 17.12 -6.22 9.55
C LYS A 261 16.36 -6.23 10.88
N ALA A 262 16.11 -5.04 11.44
CA ALA A 262 15.35 -4.91 12.68
C ALA A 262 13.90 -5.38 12.52
N LEU A 263 13.20 -4.98 11.45
CA LEU A 263 11.84 -5.47 11.16
C LEU A 263 11.77 -6.99 11.03
N LEU A 264 12.73 -7.61 10.34
CA LEU A 264 12.80 -9.07 10.19
C LEU A 264 13.14 -9.79 11.49
N SER A 265 13.90 -9.16 12.39
CA SER A 265 14.33 -9.78 13.65
C SER A 265 13.17 -10.09 14.60
N VAL A 266 12.06 -9.35 14.50
CA VAL A 266 10.86 -9.53 15.33
C VAL A 266 9.83 -10.47 14.69
N VAL A 267 10.04 -10.89 13.44
CA VAL A 267 9.17 -11.87 12.76
C VAL A 267 9.39 -13.24 13.38
N PRO A 268 8.32 -13.90 13.89
CA PRO A 268 8.43 -15.25 14.45
C PRO A 268 8.90 -16.26 13.38
N LYS A 269 9.94 -17.04 13.72
CA LYS A 269 10.39 -18.13 12.86
C LYS A 269 9.60 -19.41 13.16
N PRO A 270 9.21 -20.19 12.12
CA PRO A 270 8.46 -21.44 12.32
C PRO A 270 9.25 -22.48 13.11
N ASP A 271 10.58 -22.52 12.96
CA ASP A 271 11.43 -23.44 13.72
C ASP A 271 11.81 -22.83 15.08
N PRO A 272 11.36 -23.41 16.22
CA PRO A 272 11.69 -22.90 17.54
C PRO A 272 13.18 -23.01 17.90
N ARG A 273 13.97 -23.78 17.13
CA ARG A 273 15.42 -23.89 17.30
C ARG A 273 16.16 -22.69 16.70
N GLU A 274 15.56 -22.03 15.71
CA GLU A 274 16.10 -20.82 15.07
C GLU A 274 15.64 -19.54 15.77
N ARG A 275 15.89 -19.41 17.07
CA ARG A 275 15.57 -18.18 17.81
C ARG A 275 16.46 -17.04 17.32
N SER A 276 15.86 -16.07 16.60
CA SER A 276 16.52 -14.79 16.38
C SER A 276 16.39 -13.94 17.66
N THR A 277 17.47 -13.33 18.09
CA THR A 277 17.40 -12.30 19.14
C THR A 277 16.74 -11.07 18.53
N PRO A 278 15.57 -10.62 19.03
CA PRO A 278 14.92 -9.44 18.49
C PRO A 278 15.85 -8.22 18.59
N GLN A 279 16.05 -7.53 17.49
CA GLN A 279 16.79 -6.28 17.45
C GLN A 279 15.85 -5.14 17.83
N ILE A 280 15.85 -4.78 19.12
CA ILE A 280 15.01 -3.70 19.63
C ILE A 280 15.59 -2.37 19.16
N LEU A 281 14.82 -1.66 18.34
CA LEU A 281 15.18 -0.31 17.92
C LEU A 281 15.02 0.65 19.11
N GLN A 282 16.07 1.43 19.39
CA GLN A 282 16.03 2.42 20.46
C GLN A 282 15.32 3.70 20.01
N GLY A 283 14.58 4.31 20.91
CA GLY A 283 13.88 5.57 20.67
C GLY A 283 12.59 5.42 19.81
N GLU A 284 11.87 6.52 19.74
CA GLU A 284 10.64 6.63 18.93
C GLU A 284 10.96 6.99 17.47
N THR A 285 10.01 6.73 16.58
CA THR A 285 10.11 7.20 15.19
C THR A 285 10.13 8.72 15.18
N PRO A 286 11.12 9.36 14.52
CA PRO A 286 11.20 10.82 14.47
C PRO A 286 9.92 11.45 13.90
N ASN A 287 9.65 12.69 14.35
CA ASN A 287 8.47 13.43 13.91
C ASN A 287 8.62 13.80 12.40
N PRO A 288 7.65 13.47 11.54
CA PRO A 288 7.68 13.79 10.11
C PRO A 288 7.59 15.29 9.81
N VAL A 289 7.35 16.14 10.82
CA VAL A 289 7.44 17.61 10.70
C VAL A 289 8.90 18.09 10.82
N SER A 290 9.71 17.40 11.63
CA SER A 290 11.12 17.73 11.87
C SER A 290 11.99 16.53 11.51
N VAL A 291 12.14 16.35 10.18
CA VAL A 291 12.90 15.22 9.64
C VAL A 291 14.39 15.35 9.97
N PRO A 292 15.05 14.29 10.48
CA PRO A 292 16.49 14.30 10.72
C PRO A 292 17.29 14.62 9.46
N ALA A 293 18.39 15.37 9.61
CA ALA A 293 19.36 15.58 8.53
C ALA A 293 20.08 14.26 8.18
N GLY A 294 20.60 14.15 6.97
CA GLY A 294 21.27 12.95 6.51
C GLY A 294 20.36 11.72 6.44
N CYS A 295 20.86 10.56 6.80
CA CYS A 295 20.09 9.32 6.86
C CYS A 295 18.97 9.42 7.90
N ARG A 296 17.70 9.34 7.47
CA ARG A 296 16.54 9.49 8.38
C ARG A 296 16.48 8.45 9.51
N PHE A 297 17.13 7.30 9.29
CA PHE A 297 17.16 6.22 10.27
C PHE A 297 18.31 6.35 11.27
N HIS A 298 19.30 7.26 11.05
CA HIS A 298 20.51 7.35 11.88
C HIS A 298 20.24 7.48 13.39
N PRO A 299 19.17 8.18 13.88
CA PRO A 299 18.94 8.30 15.32
C PRO A 299 18.57 6.98 16.01
N ARG A 300 18.11 5.98 15.23
CA ARG A 300 17.68 4.65 15.72
C ARG A 300 18.58 3.53 15.20
N CYS A 301 19.59 3.87 14.39
CA CYS A 301 20.44 2.90 13.72
C CYS A 301 21.53 2.37 14.68
N PRO A 302 21.61 1.05 14.94
CA PRO A 302 22.61 0.49 15.86
C PRO A 302 24.05 0.55 15.33
N ILE A 303 24.23 0.81 14.03
CA ILE A 303 25.54 0.89 13.36
C ILE A 303 25.80 2.30 12.79
N ALA A 304 25.07 3.32 13.28
CA ALA A 304 25.25 4.69 12.78
C ALA A 304 26.68 5.19 13.02
N VAL A 305 27.22 5.90 12.04
CA VAL A 305 28.49 6.63 12.11
C VAL A 305 28.23 8.12 11.87
N ASP A 306 29.19 8.98 12.19
CA ASP A 306 29.03 10.45 12.13
C ASP A 306 28.53 10.95 10.76
N ARG A 307 28.99 10.33 9.67
CA ARG A 307 28.54 10.63 8.32
C ARG A 307 27.03 10.44 8.12
N CYS A 308 26.42 9.47 8.83
CA CYS A 308 24.98 9.22 8.70
C CYS A 308 24.13 10.40 9.19
N ALA A 309 24.65 11.26 10.04
CA ALA A 309 23.93 12.45 10.52
C ALA A 309 23.92 13.61 9.50
N THR A 310 24.83 13.58 8.51
CA THR A 310 25.04 14.69 7.56
C THR A 310 24.81 14.30 6.11
N GLU A 311 25.06 13.03 5.76
CA GLU A 311 24.94 12.53 4.39
C GLU A 311 23.64 11.76 4.21
N ASP A 312 22.83 12.17 3.23
CA ASP A 312 21.57 11.49 2.87
C ASP A 312 21.89 10.36 1.87
N PRO A 313 21.70 9.07 2.25
CA PRO A 313 22.03 7.96 1.37
C PRO A 313 21.04 7.84 0.22
N GLU A 314 21.57 7.73 -1.00
CA GLU A 314 20.78 7.40 -2.18
C GLU A 314 20.44 5.90 -2.21
N LEU A 315 19.31 5.58 -2.82
CA LEU A 315 18.88 4.20 -3.06
C LEU A 315 19.71 3.61 -4.22
N ARG A 316 20.67 2.73 -3.88
CA ARG A 316 21.62 2.13 -4.83
C ARG A 316 21.79 0.64 -4.61
N GLU A 317 22.36 -0.07 -5.57
CA GLU A 317 22.73 -1.49 -5.41
C GLU A 317 23.95 -1.61 -4.49
N PRO A 318 23.82 -2.25 -3.32
CA PRO A 318 24.97 -2.58 -2.48
C PRO A 318 25.86 -3.63 -3.15
N ALA A 319 27.18 -3.60 -2.87
CA ALA A 319 28.14 -4.54 -3.45
C ALA A 319 27.82 -6.02 -3.14
N ALA A 320 27.19 -6.29 -2.00
CA ALA A 320 26.79 -7.63 -1.56
C ALA A 320 25.37 -8.03 -2.01
N ALA A 321 24.67 -7.17 -2.71
CA ALA A 321 23.30 -7.41 -3.15
C ALA A 321 23.25 -8.04 -4.56
N LYS A 322 22.14 -8.69 -4.88
CA LYS A 322 21.87 -9.14 -6.25
C LYS A 322 21.33 -7.96 -7.10
N PRO A 323 21.45 -8.06 -8.43
CA PRO A 323 20.90 -7.05 -9.33
C PRO A 323 19.42 -6.76 -9.03
N GLY A 324 19.05 -5.47 -9.00
CA GLY A 324 17.70 -5.02 -8.69
C GLY A 324 17.34 -4.98 -7.20
N HIS A 325 18.29 -5.31 -6.30
CA HIS A 325 18.13 -5.14 -4.85
C HIS A 325 18.86 -3.86 -4.40
N LEU A 326 18.08 -2.84 -4.05
CA LEU A 326 18.56 -1.49 -3.74
C LEU A 326 18.43 -1.18 -2.25
N ALA A 327 19.38 -0.46 -1.68
CA ALA A 327 19.32 0.03 -0.29
C ALA A 327 19.89 1.44 -0.16
N ALA A 328 19.24 2.26 0.68
CA ALA A 328 19.65 3.61 1.01
C ALA A 328 20.46 3.60 2.32
N CYS A 329 21.67 3.04 2.27
CA CYS A 329 22.57 2.95 3.42
C CYS A 329 24.01 3.26 3.00
N LEU A 330 24.70 4.12 3.77
CA LEU A 330 26.10 4.47 3.51
C LEU A 330 27.08 3.32 3.79
N LEU A 331 26.62 2.32 4.58
CA LEU A 331 27.44 1.21 5.08
C LEU A 331 27.05 -0.15 4.43
N ALA A 332 26.15 -0.15 3.43
CA ALA A 332 25.72 -1.35 2.70
C ALA A 332 26.53 -1.56 1.43
#